data_0f97e6b7f08ac62269678a4f161f6165
#
_entry.id   0f97e6b7f08ac62269678a4f161f6165
#
_cell.length_a   1.000
_cell.length_b   1.000
_cell.length_c   1.000
_cell.angle_alpha   90.00
_cell.angle_beta   90.00
_cell.angle_gamma   90.00
#
_symmetry.space_group_name_H-M   'P 1'
#
loop_
_entity.id
_entity.type
_entity.pdbx_description
1 polymer ?
#
loop_
_entity_poly.entity_id
_entity_poly.type
_entity_poly.pdbx_seq_one_letter_code
_entity_poly.pdbx_strand_id
1 'polypeptide(L)'
;MAIVASVLIIMIALGIRYPSELSKEFIESKYLLEFSEFREIDGVDIHFTDEGEGPTLLLLHANYANLIDWEPWVSQLKNHFRVIRIDIPGHGLTEADPKNDYSMERTVFLIQELLDELKIEKLSIAGASLGGTIGLHYARHNPKKIENLILVSPGALNPRVRGRTEPVKLPKPFELIAYITPKAITKALLEGGFGDPENVTDELIERWHDLLIRKGQRDAQIARVNQYVSGDIDQVLNEIKSPVLIMWGKKNNVVPVALAYEMKNMMSNSSYIEMIIYDTGGHQLVQELGLQTGQDALIYLMGFYGDTE
;
A
#
# COMPACT_ATOMS: atom_id res chain seq x y z
N MET A 1 28.77 -16.18 0.20
CA MET A 1 28.95 -16.70 -1.17
C MET A 1 28.62 -18.19 -1.29
N ALA A 2 29.13 -19.07 -0.44
CA ALA A 2 28.84 -20.53 -0.53
C ALA A 2 27.35 -20.87 -0.43
N ILE A 3 26.59 -20.28 0.48
CA ILE A 3 25.14 -20.50 0.66
C ILE A 3 24.34 -20.10 -0.60
N VAL A 4 24.66 -18.97 -1.21
CA VAL A 4 23.98 -18.48 -2.44
C VAL A 4 24.31 -19.39 -3.63
N ALA A 5 25.55 -19.82 -3.75
CA ALA A 5 25.95 -20.80 -4.77
C ALA A 5 25.23 -22.15 -4.56
N SER A 6 25.09 -22.60 -3.30
CA SER A 6 24.38 -23.83 -2.99
C SER A 6 22.87 -23.73 -3.29
N VAL A 7 22.24 -22.60 -2.98
CA VAL A 7 20.83 -22.34 -3.32
C VAL A 7 20.62 -22.32 -4.84
N LEU A 8 21.48 -21.64 -5.59
CA LEU A 8 21.44 -21.62 -7.05
C LEU A 8 21.62 -23.03 -7.66
N ILE A 9 22.56 -23.81 -7.14
CA ILE A 9 22.80 -25.19 -7.59
C ILE A 9 21.60 -26.08 -7.29
N ILE A 10 21.00 -25.96 -6.11
CA ILE A 10 19.79 -26.70 -5.72
C ILE A 10 18.62 -26.32 -6.63
N MET A 11 18.45 -25.03 -6.94
CA MET A 11 17.39 -24.58 -7.84
C MET A 11 17.57 -25.13 -9.26
N ILE A 12 18.79 -25.10 -9.79
CA ILE A 12 19.11 -25.68 -11.11
C ILE A 12 18.86 -27.20 -11.08
N ALA A 13 19.27 -27.88 -10.02
CA ALA A 13 19.05 -29.31 -9.85
C ALA A 13 17.58 -29.70 -9.75
N LEU A 14 16.74 -28.82 -9.16
CA LEU A 14 15.29 -28.99 -9.08
C LEU A 14 14.53 -28.52 -10.32
N GLY A 15 15.24 -28.06 -11.38
CA GLY A 15 14.62 -27.54 -12.60
C GLY A 15 13.85 -26.23 -12.37
N ILE A 16 14.09 -25.52 -11.27
CA ILE A 16 13.49 -24.23 -10.99
C ILE A 16 14.13 -23.21 -11.92
N ARG A 17 13.43 -22.86 -12.99
CA ARG A 17 13.86 -21.75 -13.86
C ARG A 17 13.72 -20.44 -13.10
N TYR A 18 14.72 -19.57 -13.21
CA TYR A 18 14.61 -18.16 -12.81
C TYR A 18 13.41 -17.58 -13.57
N PRO A 19 12.37 -17.07 -12.87
CA PRO A 19 11.23 -16.47 -13.58
C PRO A 19 11.75 -15.27 -14.36
N SER A 20 11.61 -15.35 -15.69
CA SER A 20 11.91 -14.22 -16.58
C SER A 20 11.02 -13.04 -16.16
N GLU A 21 11.56 -11.82 -16.23
CA GLU A 21 10.73 -10.63 -16.03
C GLU A 21 9.62 -10.58 -17.08
N LEU A 22 8.43 -10.18 -16.66
CA LEU A 22 7.30 -9.96 -17.53
C LEU A 22 7.39 -8.57 -18.15
N SER A 23 7.09 -8.48 -19.46
CA SER A 23 7.12 -7.19 -20.15
C SER A 23 5.98 -6.29 -19.73
N LYS A 24 6.14 -4.96 -19.93
CA LYS A 24 5.10 -3.96 -19.68
C LYS A 24 3.83 -4.31 -20.46
N GLU A 25 3.94 -4.61 -21.74
CA GLU A 25 2.82 -4.91 -22.64
C GLU A 25 2.03 -6.13 -22.18
N PHE A 26 2.71 -7.18 -21.71
CA PHE A 26 2.04 -8.37 -21.18
C PHE A 26 1.27 -8.01 -19.90
N ILE A 27 1.87 -7.30 -18.98
CA ILE A 27 1.26 -6.92 -17.70
C ILE A 27 0.07 -5.97 -17.93
N GLU A 28 0.20 -4.97 -18.80
CA GLU A 28 -0.90 -4.07 -19.17
C GLU A 28 -2.06 -4.82 -19.84
N SER A 29 -1.78 -5.75 -20.75
CA SER A 29 -2.82 -6.54 -21.39
C SER A 29 -3.66 -7.38 -20.42
N LYS A 30 -3.12 -7.67 -19.22
CA LYS A 30 -3.74 -8.53 -18.22
C LYS A 30 -4.38 -7.76 -17.06
N TYR A 31 -3.80 -6.62 -16.68
CA TYR A 31 -4.12 -5.92 -15.43
C TYR A 31 -4.55 -4.46 -15.60
N LEU A 32 -4.57 -3.93 -16.83
CA LEU A 32 -5.11 -2.62 -17.10
C LEU A 32 -6.63 -2.64 -16.86
N LEU A 33 -7.12 -1.70 -16.07
CA LEU A 33 -8.56 -1.54 -15.81
C LEU A 33 -9.19 -0.58 -16.83
N GLU A 34 -10.51 -0.57 -16.93
CA GLU A 34 -11.26 0.31 -17.83
C GLU A 34 -10.96 1.79 -17.60
N PHE A 35 -10.79 2.18 -16.33
CA PHE A 35 -10.54 3.57 -15.92
C PHE A 35 -9.05 3.83 -15.60
N SER A 36 -8.15 2.98 -16.09
CA SER A 36 -6.71 3.18 -15.94
C SER A 36 -6.21 4.39 -16.73
N GLU A 37 -5.53 5.27 -16.05
CA GLU A 37 -4.83 6.41 -16.62
C GLU A 37 -3.36 6.40 -16.21
N PHE A 38 -2.54 7.11 -17.02
CA PHE A 38 -1.13 7.34 -16.73
C PHE A 38 -0.84 8.84 -16.77
N ARG A 39 -0.02 9.29 -15.82
CA ARG A 39 0.43 10.67 -15.75
C ARG A 39 1.92 10.71 -15.46
N GLU A 40 2.67 11.39 -16.30
CA GLU A 40 4.08 11.63 -16.05
C GLU A 40 4.24 12.73 -15.01
N ILE A 41 4.77 12.37 -13.85
CA ILE A 41 5.07 13.29 -12.74
C ILE A 41 6.56 13.23 -12.45
N ASP A 42 7.27 14.30 -12.74
CA ASP A 42 8.71 14.45 -12.48
C ASP A 42 9.54 13.24 -12.98
N GLY A 43 9.18 12.75 -14.18
CA GLY A 43 9.83 11.63 -14.88
C GLY A 43 9.33 10.25 -14.48
N VAL A 44 8.34 10.13 -13.59
CA VAL A 44 7.68 8.87 -13.24
C VAL A 44 6.32 8.80 -13.91
N ASP A 45 6.08 7.78 -14.74
CA ASP A 45 4.77 7.51 -15.33
C ASP A 45 3.90 6.79 -14.29
N ILE A 46 3.05 7.56 -13.60
CA ILE A 46 2.20 7.08 -12.49
C ILE A 46 0.91 6.51 -13.05
N HIS A 47 0.63 5.25 -12.74
CA HIS A 47 -0.64 4.59 -13.01
C HIS A 47 -1.64 4.86 -11.88
N PHE A 48 -2.85 5.26 -12.27
CA PHE A 48 -3.97 5.49 -11.36
C PHE A 48 -5.31 5.20 -12.03
N THR A 49 -6.37 5.11 -11.24
CA THR A 49 -7.76 5.17 -11.72
C THR A 49 -8.50 6.30 -11.05
N ASP A 50 -9.50 6.86 -11.75
CA ASP A 50 -10.34 7.96 -11.26
C ASP A 50 -11.79 7.62 -11.60
N GLU A 51 -12.58 7.24 -10.59
CA GLU A 51 -13.93 6.69 -10.75
C GLU A 51 -14.92 7.37 -9.82
N GLY A 52 -16.15 7.59 -10.31
CA GLY A 52 -17.22 8.21 -9.54
C GLY A 52 -17.13 9.72 -9.48
N GLU A 53 -18.06 10.32 -8.77
CA GLU A 53 -18.17 11.78 -8.58
C GLU A 53 -18.43 12.10 -7.12
N GLY A 54 -18.16 13.34 -6.70
CA GLY A 54 -18.39 13.80 -5.33
C GLY A 54 -17.10 14.13 -4.57
N PRO A 55 -17.11 14.06 -3.22
CA PRO A 55 -15.92 14.28 -2.41
C PRO A 55 -14.81 13.30 -2.77
N THR A 56 -13.55 13.77 -2.84
CA THR A 56 -12.45 12.92 -3.29
C THR A 56 -11.98 11.97 -2.19
N LEU A 57 -11.83 10.69 -2.54
CA LEU A 57 -11.23 9.65 -1.72
C LEU A 57 -10.03 9.03 -2.44
N LEU A 58 -8.83 9.22 -1.87
CA LEU A 58 -7.59 8.60 -2.35
C LEU A 58 -7.36 7.26 -1.64
N LEU A 59 -7.10 6.20 -2.41
CA LEU A 59 -6.79 4.86 -1.90
C LEU A 59 -5.32 4.50 -2.18
N LEU A 60 -4.55 4.20 -1.13
CA LEU A 60 -3.13 3.85 -1.18
C LEU A 60 -2.91 2.43 -0.68
N HIS A 61 -2.41 1.57 -1.55
CA HIS A 61 -2.24 0.13 -1.29
C HIS A 61 -1.05 -0.21 -0.38
N ALA A 62 -0.98 -1.45 0.09
CA ALA A 62 0.10 -1.99 0.91
C ALA A 62 1.39 -2.22 0.10
N ASN A 63 2.52 -2.45 0.79
CA ASN A 63 3.76 -2.87 0.12
C ASN A 63 3.56 -4.22 -0.60
N TYR A 64 4.16 -4.38 -1.77
CA TYR A 64 3.99 -5.51 -2.73
C TYR A 64 2.58 -5.66 -3.32
N ALA A 65 1.61 -4.85 -2.90
CA ALA A 65 0.25 -4.78 -3.40
C ALA A 65 0.12 -3.90 -4.65
N ASN A 66 -1.09 -3.64 -5.08
CA ASN A 66 -1.40 -2.79 -6.23
C ASN A 66 -2.83 -2.20 -6.08
N LEU A 67 -3.18 -1.25 -6.93
CA LEU A 67 -4.45 -0.53 -6.86
C LEU A 67 -5.70 -1.42 -7.07
N ILE A 68 -5.57 -2.58 -7.74
CA ILE A 68 -6.68 -3.53 -7.95
C ILE A 68 -7.17 -4.12 -6.62
N ASP A 69 -6.30 -4.19 -5.61
CA ASP A 69 -6.66 -4.72 -4.30
C ASP A 69 -7.80 -3.92 -3.62
N TRP A 70 -8.04 -2.69 -4.06
CA TRP A 70 -9.12 -1.82 -3.58
C TRP A 70 -10.46 -2.03 -4.31
N GLU A 71 -10.56 -2.95 -5.29
CA GLU A 71 -11.78 -3.16 -6.07
C GLU A 71 -13.04 -3.37 -5.21
N PRO A 72 -12.99 -4.15 -4.10
CA PRO A 72 -14.14 -4.31 -3.21
C PRO A 72 -14.62 -2.99 -2.56
N TRP A 73 -13.70 -2.03 -2.35
CA TRP A 73 -14.05 -0.72 -1.83
C TRP A 73 -14.64 0.17 -2.91
N VAL A 74 -14.01 0.21 -4.09
CA VAL A 74 -14.47 1.02 -5.22
C VAL A 74 -15.92 0.68 -5.59
N SER A 75 -16.25 -0.61 -5.63
CA SER A 75 -17.62 -1.07 -5.96
C SER A 75 -18.71 -0.48 -5.06
N GLN A 76 -18.36 -0.08 -3.83
CA GLN A 76 -19.29 0.47 -2.85
C GLN A 76 -19.21 1.99 -2.76
N LEU A 77 -18.01 2.56 -2.94
CA LEU A 77 -17.74 3.98 -2.66
C LEU A 77 -17.94 4.88 -3.87
N LYS A 78 -17.75 4.40 -5.11
CA LYS A 78 -17.78 5.24 -6.32
C LYS A 78 -19.15 5.86 -6.63
N ASN A 79 -20.22 5.39 -6.02
CA ASN A 79 -21.55 6.00 -6.16
C ASN A 79 -21.73 7.24 -5.27
N HIS A 80 -20.80 7.49 -4.35
CA HIS A 80 -20.86 8.57 -3.35
C HIS A 80 -19.62 9.45 -3.35
N PHE A 81 -18.51 8.95 -3.90
CA PHE A 81 -17.20 9.59 -3.87
C PHE A 81 -16.52 9.51 -5.24
N ARG A 82 -15.72 10.52 -5.56
CA ARG A 82 -14.70 10.42 -6.60
C ARG A 82 -13.55 9.61 -6.00
N VAL A 83 -13.41 8.36 -6.42
CA VAL A 83 -12.43 7.42 -5.89
C VAL A 83 -11.20 7.38 -6.80
N ILE A 84 -10.05 7.81 -6.26
CA ILE A 84 -8.76 7.74 -6.94
C ILE A 84 -7.93 6.65 -6.29
N ARG A 85 -7.43 5.71 -7.09
CA ARG A 85 -6.49 4.68 -6.67
C ARG A 85 -5.17 4.90 -7.39
N ILE A 86 -4.05 4.78 -6.69
CA ILE A 86 -2.71 4.97 -7.27
C ILE A 86 -1.91 3.69 -7.06
N ASP A 87 -1.21 3.23 -8.11
CA ASP A 87 -0.08 2.33 -7.92
C ASP A 87 1.10 3.15 -7.40
N ILE A 88 1.47 2.92 -6.14
CA ILE A 88 2.58 3.63 -5.49
C ILE A 88 3.87 3.42 -6.31
N PRO A 89 4.71 4.46 -6.54
CA PRO A 89 5.94 4.34 -7.32
C PRO A 89 6.75 3.09 -6.98
N GLY A 90 7.11 2.31 -8.01
CA GLY A 90 7.75 1.01 -7.85
C GLY A 90 6.80 -0.16 -7.53
N HIS A 91 5.49 0.00 -7.77
CA HIS A 91 4.48 -1.04 -7.65
C HIS A 91 3.54 -1.03 -8.86
N GLY A 92 2.80 -2.12 -9.03
CA GLY A 92 1.74 -2.24 -10.03
C GLY A 92 2.19 -1.91 -11.45
N LEU A 93 1.47 -1.00 -12.09
CA LEU A 93 1.77 -0.49 -13.43
C LEU A 93 2.55 0.84 -13.42
N THR A 94 2.72 1.49 -12.26
CA THR A 94 3.59 2.68 -12.16
C THR A 94 5.03 2.33 -12.48
N GLU A 95 5.68 3.18 -13.30
CA GLU A 95 7.06 2.96 -13.72
C GLU A 95 8.06 3.16 -12.56
N ALA A 96 9.26 2.60 -12.74
CA ALA A 96 10.35 2.83 -11.81
C ALA A 96 10.77 4.31 -11.84
N ASP A 97 11.10 4.87 -10.67
CA ASP A 97 11.60 6.25 -10.59
C ASP A 97 13.00 6.33 -11.23
N PRO A 98 13.18 7.15 -12.29
CA PRO A 98 14.47 7.32 -12.94
C PRO A 98 15.55 7.90 -12.02
N LYS A 99 15.15 8.57 -10.94
CA LYS A 99 16.06 9.04 -9.88
C LYS A 99 16.45 7.93 -8.90
N ASN A 100 15.81 6.75 -9.02
CA ASN A 100 15.94 5.63 -8.08
C ASN A 100 15.71 6.07 -6.63
N ASP A 101 14.78 7.00 -6.42
CA ASP A 101 14.42 7.54 -5.10
C ASP A 101 13.04 7.02 -4.68
N TYR A 102 13.03 6.16 -3.68
CA TYR A 102 11.83 5.55 -3.09
C TYR A 102 11.67 5.95 -1.62
N SER A 103 12.27 7.07 -1.23
CA SER A 103 12.08 7.65 0.09
C SER A 103 10.61 8.02 0.35
N MET A 104 10.25 8.20 1.61
CA MET A 104 8.92 8.65 2.01
C MET A 104 8.64 10.04 1.43
N GLU A 105 9.59 10.93 1.51
CA GLU A 105 9.53 12.30 1.00
C GLU A 105 9.27 12.33 -0.50
N ARG A 106 10.01 11.51 -1.25
CA ARG A 106 9.83 11.39 -2.71
C ARG A 106 8.46 10.83 -3.06
N THR A 107 8.00 9.82 -2.35
CA THR A 107 6.70 9.20 -2.57
C THR A 107 5.56 10.19 -2.31
N VAL A 108 5.62 10.92 -1.18
CA VAL A 108 4.64 11.96 -0.84
C VAL A 108 4.65 13.10 -1.87
N PHE A 109 5.82 13.52 -2.32
CA PHE A 109 5.96 14.55 -3.35
C PHE A 109 5.28 14.13 -4.66
N LEU A 110 5.55 12.93 -5.17
CA LEU A 110 4.95 12.45 -6.42
C LEU A 110 3.42 12.34 -6.33
N ILE A 111 2.88 11.89 -5.20
CA ILE A 111 1.43 11.86 -4.96
C ILE A 111 0.87 13.29 -4.91
N GLN A 112 1.57 14.21 -4.24
CA GLN A 112 1.13 15.61 -4.14
C GLN A 112 1.04 16.26 -5.54
N GLU A 113 2.07 16.13 -6.36
CA GLU A 113 2.11 16.69 -7.72
C GLU A 113 0.99 16.08 -8.60
N LEU A 114 0.76 14.77 -8.52
CA LEU A 114 -0.36 14.14 -9.23
C LEU A 114 -1.71 14.72 -8.80
N LEU A 115 -1.95 14.87 -7.49
CA LEU A 115 -3.20 15.44 -6.98
C LEU A 115 -3.37 16.91 -7.36
N ASP A 116 -2.29 17.68 -7.43
CA ASP A 116 -2.32 19.07 -7.87
C ASP A 116 -2.63 19.17 -9.36
N GLU A 117 -2.08 18.29 -10.22
CA GLU A 117 -2.46 18.21 -11.64
C GLU A 117 -3.93 17.81 -11.83
N LEU A 118 -4.45 16.91 -10.99
CA LEU A 118 -5.86 16.54 -10.96
C LEU A 118 -6.77 17.61 -10.34
N LYS A 119 -6.19 18.74 -9.88
CA LYS A 119 -6.86 19.90 -9.26
C LYS A 119 -7.66 19.52 -8.02
N ILE A 120 -7.08 18.66 -7.19
CA ILE A 120 -7.71 18.21 -5.94
C ILE A 120 -7.26 19.11 -4.80
N GLU A 121 -8.18 19.93 -4.31
CA GLU A 121 -7.94 20.88 -3.22
C GLU A 121 -8.12 20.24 -1.84
N LYS A 122 -9.09 19.31 -1.72
CA LYS A 122 -9.40 18.58 -0.50
C LYS A 122 -9.68 17.11 -0.80
N LEU A 123 -9.34 16.25 0.14
CA LEU A 123 -9.54 14.82 -0.01
C LEU A 123 -9.61 14.10 1.32
N SER A 124 -10.27 12.94 1.33
CA SER A 124 -10.05 11.90 2.32
C SER A 124 -9.01 10.90 1.79
N ILE A 125 -8.22 10.31 2.67
CA ILE A 125 -7.22 9.28 2.31
C ILE A 125 -7.55 8.00 3.07
N ALA A 126 -7.61 6.88 2.35
CA ALA A 126 -7.56 5.55 2.95
C ALA A 126 -6.26 4.85 2.52
N GLY A 127 -5.49 4.38 3.51
CA GLY A 127 -4.21 3.74 3.24
C GLY A 127 -4.03 2.44 4.02
N ALA A 128 -3.60 1.38 3.31
CA ALA A 128 -3.29 0.08 3.89
C ALA A 128 -1.78 -0.09 4.08
N SER A 129 -1.35 -0.53 5.28
CA SER A 129 0.06 -0.82 5.58
C SER A 129 1.01 0.32 5.17
N LEU A 130 1.83 0.14 4.12
CA LEU A 130 2.69 1.19 3.54
C LEU A 130 1.87 2.42 3.14
N GLY A 131 0.75 2.22 2.43
CA GLY A 131 -0.15 3.29 2.01
C GLY A 131 -0.71 4.09 3.20
N GLY A 132 -0.97 3.43 4.33
CA GLY A 132 -1.36 4.10 5.57
C GLY A 132 -0.24 4.97 6.15
N THR A 133 1.01 4.49 6.09
CA THR A 133 2.18 5.30 6.51
C THR A 133 2.37 6.51 5.60
N ILE A 134 2.25 6.32 4.27
CA ILE A 134 2.29 7.42 3.29
C ILE A 134 1.17 8.44 3.56
N GLY A 135 -0.06 7.95 3.80
CA GLY A 135 -1.20 8.81 4.14
C GLY A 135 -0.97 9.67 5.39
N LEU A 136 -0.34 9.10 6.43
CA LEU A 136 0.06 9.84 7.64
C LEU A 136 1.07 10.96 7.31
N HIS A 137 2.12 10.66 6.56
CA HIS A 137 3.11 11.67 6.16
C HIS A 137 2.49 12.73 5.26
N TYR A 138 1.64 12.33 4.32
CA TYR A 138 0.91 13.28 3.45
C TYR A 138 0.02 14.22 4.28
N ALA A 139 -0.75 13.66 5.22
CA ALA A 139 -1.65 14.43 6.08
C ALA A 139 -0.90 15.43 6.98
N ARG A 140 0.26 15.02 7.51
CA ARG A 140 1.14 15.91 8.27
C ARG A 140 1.61 17.12 7.45
N HIS A 141 2.03 16.89 6.18
CA HIS A 141 2.54 17.95 5.31
C HIS A 141 1.40 18.85 4.76
N ASN A 142 0.21 18.28 4.59
CA ASN A 142 -0.93 18.96 3.97
C ASN A 142 -2.19 18.97 4.87
N PRO A 143 -2.10 19.43 6.15
CA PRO A 143 -3.19 19.26 7.12
C PRO A 143 -4.48 19.99 6.73
N LYS A 144 -4.42 21.00 5.84
CA LYS A 144 -5.59 21.75 5.37
C LYS A 144 -6.31 21.07 4.20
N LYS A 145 -5.63 20.14 3.50
CA LYS A 145 -6.20 19.38 2.40
C LYS A 145 -6.96 18.14 2.88
N ILE A 146 -6.65 17.63 4.08
CA ILE A 146 -7.20 16.36 4.58
C ILE A 146 -8.53 16.57 5.31
N GLU A 147 -9.56 15.93 4.80
CA GLU A 147 -10.89 15.91 5.42
C GLU A 147 -11.05 14.73 6.35
N ASN A 148 -10.65 13.53 5.94
CA ASN A 148 -10.64 12.31 6.78
C ASN A 148 -9.42 11.45 6.46
N LEU A 149 -8.98 10.66 7.44
CA LEU A 149 -7.90 9.69 7.27
C LEU A 149 -8.37 8.31 7.73
N ILE A 150 -8.31 7.32 6.84
CA ILE A 150 -8.65 5.93 7.14
C ILE A 150 -7.38 5.10 7.11
N LEU A 151 -7.02 4.50 8.22
CA LEU A 151 -5.76 3.78 8.44
C LEU A 151 -6.05 2.29 8.60
N VAL A 152 -5.76 1.50 7.54
CA VAL A 152 -5.96 0.06 7.53
C VAL A 152 -4.65 -0.65 7.88
N SER A 153 -4.50 -1.07 9.12
CA SER A 153 -3.30 -1.77 9.63
C SER A 153 -1.97 -1.10 9.19
N PRO A 154 -1.79 0.23 9.36
CA PRO A 154 -0.60 0.93 8.87
C PRO A 154 0.68 0.38 9.47
N GLY A 155 1.74 0.34 8.65
CA GLY A 155 3.04 -0.20 9.05
C GLY A 155 3.88 0.72 9.94
N ALA A 156 3.44 1.95 10.16
CA ALA A 156 4.20 3.02 10.79
C ALA A 156 4.78 2.68 12.17
N LEU A 157 4.02 1.99 13.02
CA LEU A 157 4.46 1.57 14.36
C LEU A 157 5.11 0.18 14.40
N ASN A 158 5.34 -0.48 13.26
CA ASN A 158 6.01 -1.78 13.27
C ASN A 158 7.36 -1.68 13.98
N PRO A 159 7.61 -2.47 15.06
CA PRO A 159 8.85 -2.39 15.85
C PRO A 159 10.13 -2.59 15.03
N ARG A 160 10.02 -3.23 13.86
CA ARG A 160 11.16 -3.44 12.96
C ARG A 160 11.63 -2.16 12.26
N VAL A 161 10.76 -1.15 12.17
CA VAL A 161 11.04 0.08 11.41
C VAL A 161 10.79 1.36 12.20
N ARG A 162 10.03 1.30 13.30
CA ARG A 162 9.71 2.48 14.13
C ARG A 162 10.97 3.16 14.66
N GLY A 163 10.98 4.48 14.56
CA GLY A 163 12.08 5.33 15.05
C GLY A 163 13.39 5.21 14.24
N ARG A 164 13.34 4.53 13.08
CA ARG A 164 14.51 4.54 12.19
C ARG A 164 14.65 5.91 11.55
N THR A 165 15.79 6.52 11.76
CA THR A 165 16.19 7.78 11.12
C THR A 165 17.17 7.53 9.96
N GLU A 166 17.73 6.32 9.88
CA GLU A 166 18.69 5.91 8.87
C GLU A 166 18.20 4.65 8.13
N PRO A 167 18.37 4.57 6.81
CA PRO A 167 18.04 3.39 6.03
C PRO A 167 18.87 2.16 6.45
N VAL A 168 18.24 1.00 6.49
CA VAL A 168 18.93 -0.27 6.74
C VAL A 168 18.99 -1.06 5.44
N LYS A 169 20.17 -1.14 4.85
CA LYS A 169 20.39 -1.89 3.60
C LYS A 169 20.23 -3.38 3.81
N LEU A 170 19.55 -4.03 2.88
CA LEU A 170 19.51 -5.48 2.80
C LEU A 170 20.93 -6.03 2.60
N PRO A 171 21.34 -7.07 3.36
CA PRO A 171 22.55 -7.78 3.04
C PRO A 171 22.50 -8.35 1.61
N LYS A 172 23.59 -8.23 0.84
CA LYS A 172 23.67 -8.65 -0.58
C LYS A 172 23.08 -10.05 -0.89
N PRO A 173 23.26 -11.09 -0.04
CA PRO A 173 22.61 -12.37 -0.30
C PRO A 173 21.08 -12.31 -0.36
N PHE A 174 20.45 -11.41 0.42
CA PHE A 174 18.99 -11.23 0.40
C PHE A 174 18.53 -10.44 -0.83
N GLU A 175 19.34 -9.48 -1.32
CA GLU A 175 19.08 -8.81 -2.60
C GLU A 175 19.05 -9.84 -3.74
N LEU A 176 20.02 -10.78 -3.78
CA LEU A 176 20.03 -11.86 -4.79
C LEU A 176 18.79 -12.77 -4.70
N ILE A 177 18.30 -13.07 -3.49
CA ILE A 177 17.07 -13.86 -3.29
C ILE A 177 15.86 -13.12 -3.86
N ALA A 178 15.80 -11.78 -3.72
CA ALA A 178 14.71 -10.98 -4.27
C ALA A 178 14.59 -11.12 -5.79
N TYR A 179 15.68 -11.33 -6.53
CA TYR A 179 15.64 -11.59 -7.98
C TYR A 179 15.11 -12.98 -8.35
N ILE A 180 15.12 -13.93 -7.43
CA ILE A 180 14.67 -15.30 -7.71
C ILE A 180 13.15 -15.43 -7.57
N THR A 181 12.53 -14.64 -6.73
CA THR A 181 11.09 -14.54 -6.40
C THR A 181 10.22 -15.67 -6.98
N PRO A 182 10.34 -16.91 -6.52
CA PRO A 182 9.43 -17.97 -6.97
C PRO A 182 8.01 -17.69 -6.48
N LYS A 183 7.00 -18.10 -7.25
CA LYS A 183 5.57 -17.89 -6.93
C LYS A 183 5.21 -18.38 -5.51
N ALA A 184 5.91 -19.39 -5.02
CA ALA A 184 5.77 -19.89 -3.66
C ALA A 184 6.12 -18.85 -2.56
N ILE A 185 7.04 -17.91 -2.84
CA ILE A 185 7.35 -16.82 -1.91
C ILE A 185 6.19 -15.82 -1.88
N THR A 186 5.62 -15.47 -3.02
CA THR A 186 4.43 -14.59 -3.09
C THR A 186 3.26 -15.21 -2.35
N LYS A 187 3.02 -16.52 -2.54
CA LYS A 187 2.01 -17.28 -1.80
C LYS A 187 2.26 -17.19 -0.29
N ALA A 188 3.46 -17.49 0.17
CA ALA A 188 3.80 -17.46 1.59
C ALA A 188 3.67 -16.06 2.21
N LEU A 189 3.97 -14.99 1.46
CA LEU A 189 3.77 -13.59 1.90
C LEU A 189 2.28 -13.28 2.08
N LEU A 190 1.44 -13.70 1.15
CA LEU A 190 -0.01 -13.51 1.23
C LEU A 190 -0.60 -14.33 2.38
N GLU A 191 -0.31 -15.63 2.46
CA GLU A 191 -0.78 -16.52 3.53
C GLU A 191 -0.36 -16.01 4.92
N GLY A 192 0.87 -15.52 5.05
CA GLY A 192 1.37 -14.91 6.29
C GLY A 192 0.71 -13.58 6.65
N GLY A 193 0.08 -12.90 5.68
CA GLY A 193 -0.62 -11.63 5.86
C GLY A 193 -2.13 -11.79 6.12
N PHE A 194 -2.72 -12.92 5.76
CA PHE A 194 -4.14 -13.19 5.98
C PHE A 194 -4.40 -13.72 7.41
N GLY A 195 -5.55 -13.44 7.96
CA GLY A 195 -6.01 -14.02 9.23
C GLY A 195 -6.49 -15.45 9.08
N ASP A 196 -6.93 -15.80 7.86
CA ASP A 196 -7.20 -17.15 7.40
C ASP A 196 -6.50 -17.40 6.06
N PRO A 197 -5.39 -18.16 6.04
CA PRO A 197 -4.63 -18.45 4.82
C PRO A 197 -5.44 -19.16 3.73
N GLU A 198 -6.54 -19.84 4.08
CA GLU A 198 -7.40 -20.55 3.10
C GLU A 198 -8.15 -19.55 2.18
N ASN A 199 -8.26 -18.29 2.58
CA ASN A 199 -8.87 -17.23 1.77
C ASN A 199 -7.93 -16.67 0.69
N VAL A 200 -6.67 -17.12 0.63
CA VAL A 200 -5.72 -16.70 -0.40
C VAL A 200 -5.99 -17.47 -1.69
N THR A 201 -6.51 -16.77 -2.71
CA THR A 201 -6.85 -17.40 -4.00
C THR A 201 -5.64 -17.47 -4.94
N ASP A 202 -5.70 -18.42 -5.88
CA ASP A 202 -4.65 -18.57 -6.91
C ASP A 202 -4.56 -17.34 -7.82
N GLU A 203 -5.69 -16.65 -8.10
CA GLU A 203 -5.76 -15.42 -8.87
C GLU A 203 -5.04 -14.26 -8.15
N LEU A 204 -5.23 -14.15 -6.83
CA LEU A 204 -4.52 -13.16 -6.02
C LEU A 204 -3.01 -13.40 -6.02
N ILE A 205 -2.60 -14.67 -5.83
CA ILE A 205 -1.19 -15.07 -5.87
C ILE A 205 -0.60 -14.76 -7.25
N GLU A 206 -1.32 -15.08 -8.34
CA GLU A 206 -0.86 -14.82 -9.70
C GLU A 206 -0.70 -13.32 -9.95
N ARG A 207 -1.71 -12.50 -9.63
CA ARG A 207 -1.65 -11.05 -9.82
C ARG A 207 -0.46 -10.42 -9.07
N TRP A 208 -0.32 -10.73 -7.80
CA TRP A 208 0.78 -10.20 -7.00
C TRP A 208 2.14 -10.65 -7.54
N HIS A 209 2.25 -11.92 -7.94
CA HIS A 209 3.50 -12.45 -8.49
C HIS A 209 3.86 -11.81 -9.81
N ASP A 210 2.92 -11.73 -10.76
CA ASP A 210 3.14 -11.16 -12.08
C ASP A 210 3.58 -9.70 -11.99
N LEU A 211 2.89 -8.89 -11.16
CA LEU A 211 3.25 -7.48 -10.95
C LEU A 211 4.60 -7.32 -10.24
N LEU A 212 4.94 -8.21 -9.30
CA LEU A 212 6.22 -8.18 -8.62
C LEU A 212 7.40 -8.51 -9.55
N ILE A 213 7.19 -9.43 -10.53
CA ILE A 213 8.24 -9.80 -11.51
C ILE A 213 8.18 -9.00 -12.82
N ARG A 214 7.32 -7.99 -12.91
CA ARG A 214 7.35 -7.02 -14.00
C ARG A 214 8.75 -6.41 -14.12
N LYS A 215 9.19 -6.16 -15.33
CA LYS A 215 10.53 -5.59 -15.61
C LYS A 215 10.74 -4.29 -14.82
N GLY A 216 11.83 -4.22 -14.08
CA GLY A 216 12.23 -3.09 -13.24
C GLY A 216 11.61 -3.07 -11.84
N GLN A 217 10.55 -3.83 -11.55
CA GLN A 217 9.88 -3.79 -10.23
C GLN A 217 10.73 -4.40 -9.11
N ARG A 218 11.52 -5.42 -9.40
CA ARG A 218 12.41 -6.01 -8.39
C ARG A 218 13.46 -5.02 -7.90
N ASP A 219 14.07 -4.28 -8.83
CA ASP A 219 15.04 -3.22 -8.50
C ASP A 219 14.39 -2.12 -7.66
N ALA A 220 13.19 -1.69 -8.06
CA ALA A 220 12.41 -0.69 -7.33
C ALA A 220 12.06 -1.16 -5.92
N GLN A 221 11.63 -2.42 -5.73
CA GLN A 221 11.33 -2.98 -4.42
C GLN A 221 12.58 -3.08 -3.52
N ILE A 222 13.71 -3.52 -4.06
CA ILE A 222 14.99 -3.56 -3.33
C ILE A 222 15.40 -2.15 -2.93
N ALA A 223 15.30 -1.19 -3.85
CA ALA A 223 15.62 0.21 -3.59
C ALA A 223 14.73 0.79 -2.48
N ARG A 224 13.40 0.53 -2.53
CA ARG A 224 12.46 0.96 -1.51
C ARG A 224 12.82 0.39 -0.12
N VAL A 225 13.08 -0.92 -0.03
CA VAL A 225 13.45 -1.53 1.26
C VAL A 225 14.74 -0.94 1.79
N ASN A 226 15.72 -0.68 0.92
CA ASN A 226 17.03 -0.12 1.27
C ASN A 226 16.98 1.38 1.62
N GLN A 227 15.90 2.08 1.27
CA GLN A 227 15.72 3.53 1.50
C GLN A 227 14.65 3.83 2.53
N TYR A 228 13.85 2.81 2.93
CA TYR A 228 12.72 3.03 3.82
C TYR A 228 13.18 3.52 5.19
N VAL A 229 12.65 4.68 5.57
CA VAL A 229 12.79 5.31 6.89
C VAL A 229 11.40 5.70 7.35
N SER A 230 11.01 5.30 8.56
CA SER A 230 9.71 5.69 9.13
C SER A 230 9.71 7.15 9.62
N GLY A 231 10.89 7.73 9.81
CA GLY A 231 11.05 9.04 10.45
C GLY A 231 10.59 9.05 11.90
N ASP A 232 10.36 10.23 12.44
CA ASP A 232 9.76 10.42 13.77
C ASP A 232 8.25 10.21 13.69
N ILE A 233 7.83 8.94 13.64
CA ILE A 233 6.42 8.58 13.51
C ILE A 233 5.60 8.99 14.73
N ASP A 234 6.21 9.10 15.88
CA ASP A 234 5.55 9.53 17.11
C ASP A 234 5.13 10.99 16.98
N GLN A 235 6.01 11.83 16.43
CA GLN A 235 5.68 13.20 16.09
C GLN A 235 4.62 13.28 14.98
N VAL A 236 4.74 12.48 13.91
CA VAL A 236 3.77 12.45 12.81
C VAL A 236 2.37 12.16 13.35
N LEU A 237 2.20 11.13 14.18
CA LEU A 237 0.92 10.76 14.75
C LEU A 237 0.33 11.87 15.63
N ASN A 238 1.17 12.50 16.45
CA ASN A 238 0.72 13.60 17.31
C ASN A 238 0.31 14.86 16.53
N GLU A 239 0.83 15.08 15.34
CA GLU A 239 0.51 16.23 14.48
C GLU A 239 -0.76 16.05 13.63
N ILE A 240 -1.35 14.85 13.57
CA ILE A 240 -2.62 14.60 12.84
C ILE A 240 -3.78 15.32 13.54
N LYS A 241 -4.52 16.13 12.78
CA LYS A 241 -5.66 16.92 13.26
C LYS A 241 -7.00 16.50 12.67
N SER A 242 -6.98 15.90 11.48
CA SER A 242 -8.20 15.42 10.80
C SER A 242 -8.88 14.31 11.59
N PRO A 243 -10.17 14.06 11.37
CA PRO A 243 -10.85 12.85 11.82
C PRO A 243 -10.13 11.60 11.30
N VAL A 244 -10.07 10.54 12.11
CA VAL A 244 -9.38 9.29 11.78
C VAL A 244 -10.27 8.08 12.07
N LEU A 245 -10.34 7.16 11.09
CA LEU A 245 -10.82 5.80 11.28
C LEU A 245 -9.60 4.85 11.29
N ILE A 246 -9.43 4.10 12.37
CA ILE A 246 -8.42 3.04 12.49
C ILE A 246 -9.11 1.69 12.31
N MET A 247 -8.68 0.93 11.30
CA MET A 247 -9.20 -0.40 10.97
C MET A 247 -8.09 -1.44 11.14
N TRP A 248 -8.34 -2.52 11.88
CA TRP A 248 -7.27 -3.46 12.18
C TRP A 248 -7.76 -4.90 12.33
N GLY A 249 -7.01 -5.85 11.75
CA GLY A 249 -7.26 -7.27 11.94
C GLY A 249 -6.70 -7.76 13.28
N LYS A 250 -7.50 -8.49 14.04
CA LYS A 250 -7.09 -9.07 15.33
C LYS A 250 -6.03 -10.16 15.18
N LYS A 251 -6.06 -10.87 14.04
CA LYS A 251 -5.10 -11.92 13.69
C LYS A 251 -3.87 -11.39 12.93
N ASN A 252 -3.67 -10.08 12.89
CA ASN A 252 -2.54 -9.48 12.19
C ASN A 252 -1.20 -9.85 12.85
N ASN A 253 -0.47 -10.75 12.21
CA ASN A 253 0.83 -11.24 12.66
C ASN A 253 2.01 -10.38 12.17
N VAL A 254 1.77 -9.45 11.22
CA VAL A 254 2.78 -8.56 10.65
C VAL A 254 2.93 -7.30 11.51
N VAL A 255 1.80 -6.70 11.85
CA VAL A 255 1.70 -5.53 12.74
C VAL A 255 0.64 -5.84 13.80
N PRO A 256 1.04 -6.26 15.01
CA PRO A 256 0.12 -6.71 16.04
C PRO A 256 -0.96 -5.70 16.41
N VAL A 257 -2.18 -6.17 16.68
CA VAL A 257 -3.35 -5.32 16.99
C VAL A 257 -3.15 -4.41 18.21
N ALA A 258 -2.25 -4.75 19.13
CA ALA A 258 -1.89 -3.88 20.25
C ALA A 258 -1.42 -2.49 19.79
N LEU A 259 -0.80 -2.41 18.61
CA LEU A 259 -0.34 -1.16 18.03
C LEU A 259 -1.48 -0.26 17.52
N ALA A 260 -2.68 -0.81 17.26
CA ALA A 260 -3.85 0.01 16.95
C ALA A 260 -4.26 0.87 18.16
N TYR A 261 -4.25 0.29 19.34
CA TYR A 261 -4.56 1.01 20.59
C TYR A 261 -3.48 2.03 20.93
N GLU A 262 -2.21 1.67 20.72
CA GLU A 262 -1.10 2.60 20.89
C GLU A 262 -1.22 3.79 19.93
N MET A 263 -1.46 3.55 18.63
CA MET A 263 -1.68 4.57 17.61
C MET A 263 -2.81 5.52 17.99
N LYS A 264 -3.97 4.98 18.42
CA LYS A 264 -5.10 5.78 18.88
C LYS A 264 -4.70 6.73 20.01
N ASN A 265 -3.92 6.25 20.98
CA ASN A 265 -3.47 7.07 22.11
C ASN A 265 -2.48 8.16 21.72
N MET A 266 -1.66 7.92 20.68
CA MET A 266 -0.66 8.88 20.19
C MET A 266 -1.27 10.00 19.34
N MET A 267 -2.42 9.78 18.73
CA MET A 267 -3.13 10.76 17.87
C MET A 267 -4.01 11.73 18.69
N SER A 268 -3.49 12.25 19.80
CA SER A 268 -4.22 13.06 20.76
C SER A 268 -4.76 14.38 20.21
N ASN A 269 -4.23 14.88 19.09
CA ASN A 269 -4.65 16.12 18.43
C ASN A 269 -5.67 15.90 17.30
N SER A 270 -6.00 14.64 16.97
CA SER A 270 -7.08 14.35 16.03
C SER A 270 -8.43 14.84 16.56
N SER A 271 -9.22 15.44 15.68
CA SER A 271 -10.56 15.97 16.06
C SER A 271 -11.58 14.88 16.39
N TYR A 272 -11.39 13.68 15.85
CA TYR A 272 -12.24 12.51 16.10
C TYR A 272 -11.47 11.23 15.78
N ILE A 273 -11.60 10.19 16.59
CA ILE A 273 -10.99 8.88 16.32
C ILE A 273 -12.01 7.77 16.56
N GLU A 274 -12.33 7.07 15.49
CA GLU A 274 -13.04 5.79 15.53
C GLU A 274 -12.07 4.64 15.31
N MET A 275 -12.35 3.47 15.88
CA MET A 275 -11.52 2.28 15.73
C MET A 275 -12.38 1.03 15.61
N ILE A 276 -12.14 0.25 14.55
CA ILE A 276 -12.81 -1.03 14.28
C ILE A 276 -11.77 -2.14 14.27
N ILE A 277 -11.98 -3.17 15.09
CA ILE A 277 -11.14 -4.37 15.14
C ILE A 277 -11.92 -5.55 14.57
N TYR A 278 -11.34 -6.21 13.55
CA TYR A 278 -11.93 -7.35 12.86
C TYR A 278 -11.39 -8.65 13.44
N ASP A 279 -12.23 -9.45 14.09
CA ASP A 279 -11.83 -10.65 14.83
C ASP A 279 -11.15 -11.71 13.94
N THR A 280 -11.56 -11.82 12.69
CA THR A 280 -11.04 -12.81 11.72
C THR A 280 -9.92 -12.28 10.84
N GLY A 281 -9.81 -10.95 10.68
CA GLY A 281 -8.91 -10.30 9.74
C GLY A 281 -7.44 -10.35 10.11
N GLY A 282 -6.58 -10.48 9.11
CA GLY A 282 -5.12 -10.40 9.18
C GLY A 282 -4.57 -9.01 8.86
N HIS A 283 -3.36 -8.99 8.29
CA HIS A 283 -2.69 -7.79 7.82
C HIS A 283 -3.25 -7.28 6.49
N GLN A 284 -3.61 -8.22 5.60
CA GLN A 284 -4.15 -7.93 4.27
C GLN A 284 -5.68 -7.73 4.31
N LEU A 285 -6.11 -6.87 5.23
CA LEU A 285 -7.51 -6.69 5.58
C LEU A 285 -8.40 -6.26 4.39
N VAL A 286 -7.85 -5.43 3.49
CA VAL A 286 -8.54 -4.94 2.29
C VAL A 286 -8.86 -6.07 1.31
N GLN A 287 -7.97 -7.05 1.17
CA GLN A 287 -8.17 -8.21 0.30
C GLN A 287 -9.04 -9.27 0.98
N GLU A 288 -8.80 -9.50 2.28
CA GLU A 288 -9.44 -10.58 3.03
C GLU A 288 -10.90 -10.26 3.39
N LEU A 289 -11.16 -9.03 3.84
CA LEU A 289 -12.47 -8.55 4.28
C LEU A 289 -12.91 -7.28 3.52
N GLY A 290 -12.55 -7.18 2.24
CA GLY A 290 -12.68 -5.95 1.47
C GLY A 290 -14.11 -5.41 1.41
N LEU A 291 -15.13 -6.26 1.23
CA LEU A 291 -16.54 -5.83 1.22
C LEU A 291 -16.98 -5.30 2.59
N GLN A 292 -16.59 -5.96 3.67
CA GLN A 292 -16.95 -5.52 5.02
C GLN A 292 -16.24 -4.21 5.37
N THR A 293 -14.92 -4.14 5.15
CA THR A 293 -14.13 -2.94 5.45
C THR A 293 -14.53 -1.75 4.57
N GLY A 294 -14.91 -2.00 3.31
CA GLY A 294 -15.44 -0.96 2.41
C GLY A 294 -16.78 -0.39 2.89
N GLN A 295 -17.69 -1.27 3.35
CA GLN A 295 -18.97 -0.84 3.93
C GLN A 295 -18.77 -0.02 5.20
N ASP A 296 -17.89 -0.45 6.10
CA ASP A 296 -17.61 0.28 7.34
C ASP A 296 -16.97 1.65 7.04
N ALA A 297 -16.07 1.71 6.05
CA ALA A 297 -15.49 2.97 5.58
C ALA A 297 -16.53 3.91 4.96
N LEU A 298 -17.49 3.36 4.17
CA LEU A 298 -18.60 4.13 3.63
C LEU A 298 -19.44 4.74 4.75
N ILE A 299 -19.85 3.94 5.73
CA ILE A 299 -20.66 4.42 6.88
C ILE A 299 -19.91 5.53 7.62
N TYR A 300 -18.62 5.35 7.91
CA TYR A 300 -17.79 6.35 8.55
C TYR A 300 -17.77 7.67 7.75
N LEU A 301 -17.46 7.60 6.45
CA LEU A 301 -17.35 8.79 5.59
C LEU A 301 -18.70 9.51 5.44
N MET A 302 -19.80 8.78 5.28
CA MET A 302 -21.15 9.37 5.20
C MET A 302 -21.52 10.15 6.47
N GLY A 303 -20.96 9.77 7.62
CA GLY A 303 -21.13 10.54 8.87
C GLY A 303 -20.54 11.96 8.81
N PHE A 304 -19.60 12.25 7.91
CA PHE A 304 -18.99 13.58 7.73
C PHE A 304 -19.54 14.35 6.52
N TYR A 305 -19.95 13.65 5.48
CA TYR A 305 -20.43 14.31 4.26
C TYR A 305 -21.95 14.42 4.18
N GLY A 306 -22.68 13.68 5.05
CA GLY A 306 -24.12 13.58 5.01
C GLY A 306 -24.61 12.80 3.77
N ASP A 307 -25.93 12.60 3.70
CA ASP A 307 -26.58 12.20 2.45
C ASP A 307 -26.54 13.43 1.53
N THR A 308 -25.66 13.42 0.54
CA THR A 308 -25.75 14.37 -0.57
C THR A 308 -26.96 13.93 -1.40
N GLU A 309 -28.16 14.47 -1.06
CA GLU A 309 -29.35 14.34 -1.89
C GLU A 309 -29.15 14.94 -3.29
#